data_11f7fb9f8be516a547ab3e9edb13d6d0
#
_entry.id   11f7fb9f8be516a547ab3e9edb13d6d0
#
_cell.length_a   1.000
_cell.length_b   1.000
_cell.length_c   1.000
_cell.angle_alpha   90.00
_cell.angle_beta   90.00
_cell.angle_gamma   90.00
#
_symmetry.space_group_name_H-M   'P 1'
#
loop_
_entity.id
_entity.type
_entity.pdbx_description
1 polymer ?
#
loop_
_entity_poly.entity_id
_entity_poly.type
_entity_poly.pdbx_seq_one_letter_code
_entity_poly.pdbx_strand_id
1 'polypeptide(L)'
;NKYGTMALSVGLSLYLGWFVPLGVALYWIVSNLFAILQTAVLNRVIDPKKYVDYEALEASRKRLHEIEALQPDRHSAAAKENARREKADYKRFFSIENKHLVFYSEKSGFYKYFKDIIDYIVTHSNVAVHYVTNDPEDQIFEVAKRQPQIHPYYIGQKKTITLFMKMDADVVVMTTPDLDNYYLKRSYVRKDIEYVYVPHGMASQILTIHKGGCDNFDTAFCAGQHHMDELREMEALYGTRKKTLVPTGYCLLDDLIADYESQPHEAHTRPVVLIAPSWQQDNLLDTCIDELIESLLQADCRVVVRPHPEYVKRFKAQAAALKERWAHVDTERLSMEMDFTSNVTIFTADTVVTDWSGIAYEFSFATLKKTLYIDTPMKVSNPDFPQCKTPPFDLDIRKRIGVCLKPEEAGEAGATVRRMLAEAPQSEAELRRIREESVFNVGHAGEVGGRYLLKQLVARAQNAKE
;
A
#
# COMPACT_ATOMS: atom_id res chain seq x y z
N ASN A 1 -15.24 11.38 28.54
CA ASN A 1 -16.13 11.83 29.62
C ASN A 1 -15.64 11.27 30.98
N LYS A 2 -14.52 11.86 31.48
CA LYS A 2 -13.82 11.41 32.72
C LYS A 2 -14.73 11.40 33.93
N TYR A 3 -15.66 12.34 34.02
CA TYR A 3 -16.60 12.47 35.16
C TYR A 3 -17.80 11.53 35.04
N GLY A 4 -18.22 11.14 33.83
CA GLY A 4 -19.33 10.23 33.64
C GLY A 4 -18.99 8.78 34.05
N THR A 5 -17.80 8.30 33.71
CA THR A 5 -17.31 6.98 34.16
C THR A 5 -17.07 6.93 35.65
N MET A 6 -16.59 8.01 36.23
CA MET A 6 -16.37 8.13 37.70
C MET A 6 -17.71 8.12 38.47
N ALA A 7 -18.70 8.89 38.01
CA ALA A 7 -20.03 8.93 38.60
C ALA A 7 -20.76 7.56 38.49
N LEU A 8 -20.62 6.89 37.35
CA LEU A 8 -21.17 5.55 37.12
C LEU A 8 -20.51 4.52 38.07
N SER A 9 -19.20 4.55 38.21
CA SER A 9 -18.43 3.66 39.08
C SER A 9 -18.80 3.87 40.57
N VAL A 10 -18.90 5.11 41.02
CA VAL A 10 -19.30 5.44 42.40
C VAL A 10 -20.77 5.03 42.65
N GLY A 11 -21.67 5.36 41.71
CA GLY A 11 -23.10 4.98 41.81
C GLY A 11 -23.30 3.46 41.86
N LEU A 12 -22.58 2.72 41.00
CA LEU A 12 -22.64 1.25 40.99
C LEU A 12 -22.05 0.65 42.29
N SER A 13 -20.96 1.23 42.78
CA SER A 13 -20.34 0.80 44.07
C SER A 13 -21.25 1.02 45.27
N LEU A 14 -21.95 2.14 45.32
CA LEU A 14 -22.92 2.44 46.36
C LEU A 14 -24.16 1.51 46.29
N TYR A 15 -24.67 1.28 45.10
CA TYR A 15 -25.79 0.38 44.87
C TYR A 15 -25.46 -1.08 45.23
N LEU A 16 -24.32 -1.59 44.78
CA LEU A 16 -23.87 -2.94 45.11
C LEU A 16 -23.51 -3.08 46.59
N GLY A 17 -22.94 -2.04 47.22
CA GLY A 17 -22.60 -2.02 48.65
C GLY A 17 -23.81 -2.22 49.59
N TRP A 18 -25.03 -1.89 49.11
CA TRP A 18 -26.28 -2.14 49.86
C TRP A 18 -26.69 -3.61 49.93
N PHE A 19 -26.30 -4.42 48.93
CA PHE A 19 -26.68 -5.81 48.82
C PHE A 19 -25.61 -6.82 49.21
N VAL A 20 -24.39 -6.36 49.48
CA VAL A 20 -23.23 -7.23 49.71
C VAL A 20 -22.94 -7.34 51.21
N PRO A 21 -22.55 -8.55 51.70
CA PRO A 21 -22.12 -8.72 53.09
C PRO A 21 -21.05 -7.71 53.51
N LEU A 22 -21.16 -7.18 54.76
CA LEU A 22 -20.29 -6.12 55.27
C LEU A 22 -18.79 -6.38 55.08
N GLY A 23 -18.34 -7.64 55.15
CA GLY A 23 -16.95 -8.02 54.94
C GLY A 23 -16.45 -7.76 53.52
N VAL A 24 -17.32 -7.95 52.49
CA VAL A 24 -16.96 -7.69 51.08
C VAL A 24 -16.93 -6.19 50.81
N ALA A 25 -17.87 -5.44 51.38
CA ALA A 25 -17.87 -3.97 51.29
C ALA A 25 -16.60 -3.37 51.92
N LEU A 26 -16.19 -3.87 53.09
CA LEU A 26 -14.95 -3.44 53.76
C LEU A 26 -13.72 -3.80 52.92
N TYR A 27 -13.66 -5.00 52.36
CA TYR A 27 -12.59 -5.42 51.45
C TYR A 27 -12.47 -4.49 50.24
N TRP A 28 -13.59 -4.11 49.59
CA TRP A 28 -13.56 -3.19 48.46
C TRP A 28 -13.07 -1.80 48.84
N ILE A 29 -13.48 -1.27 50.01
CA ILE A 29 -13.00 0.03 50.48
C ILE A 29 -11.50 -0.02 50.71
N VAL A 30 -11.01 -1.04 51.44
CA VAL A 30 -9.57 -1.18 51.73
C VAL A 30 -8.76 -1.41 50.43
N SER A 31 -9.27 -2.23 49.50
CA SER A 31 -8.62 -2.47 48.21
C SER A 31 -8.52 -1.19 47.35
N ASN A 32 -9.57 -0.38 47.32
CA ASN A 32 -9.55 0.89 46.60
C ASN A 32 -8.60 1.92 47.26
N LEU A 33 -8.58 2.00 48.61
CA LEU A 33 -7.62 2.85 49.32
C LEU A 33 -6.18 2.41 49.05
N PHE A 34 -5.92 1.10 49.02
CA PHE A 34 -4.61 0.56 48.73
C PHE A 34 -4.20 0.85 47.27
N ALA A 35 -5.11 0.72 46.32
CA ALA A 35 -4.87 1.06 44.92
C ALA A 35 -4.54 2.54 44.71
N ILE A 36 -5.21 3.44 45.46
CA ILE A 36 -4.91 4.88 45.47
C ILE A 36 -3.52 5.15 46.03
N LEU A 37 -3.19 4.53 47.18
CA LEU A 37 -1.87 4.64 47.79
C LEU A 37 -0.77 4.08 46.86
N GLN A 38 -0.99 2.91 46.26
CA GLN A 38 -0.08 2.30 45.32
C GLN A 38 0.16 3.22 44.11
N THR A 39 -0.90 3.79 43.53
CA THR A 39 -0.80 4.73 42.43
C THR A 39 -0.02 5.99 42.81
N ALA A 40 -0.26 6.52 43.99
CA ALA A 40 0.47 7.70 44.51
C ALA A 40 1.96 7.41 44.72
N VAL A 41 2.30 6.23 45.26
CA VAL A 41 3.69 5.77 45.44
C VAL A 41 4.36 5.54 44.08
N LEU A 42 3.70 4.82 43.15
CA LEU A 42 4.22 4.56 41.81
C LEU A 42 4.49 5.85 41.03
N ASN A 43 3.58 6.82 41.08
CA ASN A 43 3.75 8.13 40.44
C ASN A 43 4.89 8.96 41.05
N ARG A 44 5.32 8.64 42.27
CA ARG A 44 6.42 9.33 42.96
C ARG A 44 7.77 8.64 42.75
N VAL A 45 7.76 7.31 42.56
CA VAL A 45 8.95 6.48 42.37
C VAL A 45 9.32 6.37 40.88
N ILE A 46 8.31 6.28 40.06
CA ILE A 46 8.48 6.17 38.57
C ILE A 46 8.13 7.53 37.97
N ASP A 47 9.14 8.24 37.51
CA ASP A 47 8.92 9.46 36.72
C ASP A 47 8.50 9.05 35.28
N PRO A 48 7.21 9.22 34.91
CA PRO A 48 6.74 8.82 33.57
C PRO A 48 7.48 9.54 32.45
N LYS A 49 8.05 10.73 32.70
CA LYS A 49 8.80 11.52 31.73
C LYS A 49 10.09 10.84 31.25
N LYS A 50 10.63 9.91 32.04
CA LYS A 50 11.83 9.15 31.66
C LYS A 50 11.53 8.01 30.66
N TYR A 51 10.27 7.57 30.59
CA TYR A 51 9.87 6.39 29.80
C TYR A 51 8.89 6.72 28.68
N VAL A 52 8.26 7.89 28.74
CA VAL A 52 7.28 8.34 27.74
C VAL A 52 7.81 9.62 27.10
N ASP A 53 8.04 9.57 25.82
CA ASP A 53 8.32 10.75 25.01
C ASP A 53 7.00 11.53 24.83
N TYR A 54 6.82 12.54 25.69
CA TYR A 54 5.61 13.38 25.68
C TYR A 54 5.53 14.28 24.46
N GLU A 55 6.66 14.67 23.87
CA GLU A 55 6.68 15.48 22.65
C GLU A 55 6.19 14.64 21.45
N ALA A 56 6.68 13.41 21.32
CA ALA A 56 6.19 12.46 20.32
C ALA A 56 4.70 12.11 20.55
N LEU A 57 4.26 11.99 21.80
CA LEU A 57 2.87 11.74 22.13
C LEU A 57 1.96 12.93 21.77
N GLU A 58 2.39 14.17 22.04
CA GLU A 58 1.64 15.36 21.64
C GLU A 58 1.62 15.55 20.13
N ALA A 59 2.74 15.33 19.46
CA ALA A 59 2.81 15.34 18.01
C ALA A 59 1.86 14.28 17.40
N SER A 60 1.84 13.07 17.97
CA SER A 60 0.92 12.01 17.55
C SER A 60 -0.55 12.36 17.81
N ARG A 61 -0.86 13.00 18.92
CA ARG A 61 -2.23 13.47 19.22
C ARG A 61 -2.67 14.58 18.28
N LYS A 62 -1.79 15.54 18.00
CA LYS A 62 -2.06 16.62 17.04
C LYS A 62 -2.33 16.03 15.65
N ARG A 63 -1.50 15.08 15.22
CA ARG A 63 -1.66 14.36 13.96
C ARG A 63 -2.95 13.55 13.92
N LEU A 64 -3.34 12.90 15.02
CA LEU A 64 -4.61 12.19 15.12
C LEU A 64 -5.80 13.15 14.99
N HIS A 65 -5.76 14.31 15.65
CA HIS A 65 -6.78 15.35 15.53
C HIS A 65 -6.88 15.91 14.10
N GLU A 66 -5.76 16.11 13.42
CA GLU A 66 -5.72 16.52 12.01
C GLU A 66 -6.34 15.46 11.11
N ILE A 67 -6.05 14.18 11.33
CA ILE A 67 -6.64 13.05 10.59
C ILE A 67 -8.15 12.93 10.89
N GLU A 68 -8.58 13.13 12.13
CA GLU A 68 -10.00 13.11 12.50
C GLU A 68 -10.76 14.28 11.91
N ALA A 69 -10.15 15.47 11.79
CA ALA A 69 -10.73 16.65 11.14
C ALA A 69 -10.90 16.48 9.62
N LEU A 70 -10.11 15.59 9.01
CA LEU A 70 -10.19 15.25 7.58
C LEU A 70 -11.22 14.15 7.28
N GLN A 71 -11.78 13.49 8.31
CA GLN A 71 -12.84 12.50 8.10
C GLN A 71 -14.14 13.20 7.73
N PRO A 72 -14.88 12.67 6.73
CA PRO A 72 -16.19 13.22 6.39
C PRO A 72 -17.10 13.23 7.63
N ASP A 73 -17.90 14.28 7.75
CA ASP A 73 -18.85 14.40 8.85
C ASP A 73 -19.72 13.14 8.94
N ARG A 74 -19.64 12.45 10.07
CA ARG A 74 -20.39 11.21 10.35
C ARG A 74 -21.90 11.38 10.30
N HIS A 75 -22.37 12.63 10.32
CA HIS A 75 -23.78 13.00 10.24
C HIS A 75 -24.23 13.37 8.83
N SER A 76 -23.31 13.44 7.86
CA SER A 76 -23.63 13.70 6.47
C SER A 76 -24.59 12.66 5.89
N ALA A 77 -25.38 13.05 4.88
CA ALA A 77 -26.26 12.13 4.17
C ALA A 77 -25.48 10.95 3.55
N ALA A 78 -24.32 11.23 2.95
CA ALA A 78 -23.44 10.23 2.38
C ALA A 78 -22.91 9.23 3.43
N ALA A 79 -22.52 9.71 4.61
CA ALA A 79 -22.08 8.81 5.69
C ALA A 79 -23.19 7.88 6.19
N LYS A 80 -24.44 8.39 6.25
CA LYS A 80 -25.61 7.57 6.62
C LYS A 80 -25.93 6.53 5.55
N GLU A 81 -25.83 6.89 4.30
CA GLU A 81 -26.04 5.97 3.17
C GLU A 81 -24.97 4.88 3.15
N ASN A 82 -23.69 5.25 3.29
CA ASN A 82 -22.58 4.30 3.39
C ASN A 82 -22.75 3.34 4.57
N ALA A 83 -23.24 3.81 5.73
CA ALA A 83 -23.51 2.96 6.87
C ALA A 83 -24.66 1.97 6.61
N ARG A 84 -25.70 2.36 5.85
CA ARG A 84 -26.78 1.47 5.43
C ARG A 84 -26.30 0.41 4.45
N ARG A 85 -25.49 0.84 3.45
CA ARG A 85 -24.86 -0.03 2.45
C ARG A 85 -23.96 -1.05 3.14
N GLU A 86 -23.06 -0.59 4.02
CA GLU A 86 -22.18 -1.46 4.80
C GLU A 86 -22.95 -2.53 5.57
N LYS A 87 -24.07 -2.14 6.23
CA LYS A 87 -24.92 -3.08 6.97
C LYS A 87 -25.55 -4.13 6.05
N ALA A 88 -26.01 -3.71 4.87
CA ALA A 88 -26.61 -4.61 3.88
C ALA A 88 -25.58 -5.56 3.29
N ASP A 89 -24.40 -5.03 2.90
CA ASP A 89 -23.31 -5.81 2.32
C ASP A 89 -22.72 -6.80 3.34
N TYR A 90 -22.56 -6.40 4.60
CA TYR A 90 -22.13 -7.28 5.67
C TYR A 90 -23.10 -8.45 5.86
N LYS A 91 -24.42 -8.17 5.88
CA LYS A 91 -25.45 -9.23 5.96
C LYS A 91 -25.40 -10.15 4.74
N ARG A 92 -25.30 -9.58 3.53
CA ARG A 92 -25.21 -10.31 2.26
C ARG A 92 -23.97 -11.20 2.22
N PHE A 93 -22.81 -10.70 2.68
CA PHE A 93 -21.58 -11.48 2.74
C PHE A 93 -21.74 -12.73 3.61
N PHE A 94 -22.34 -12.61 4.79
CA PHE A 94 -22.53 -13.74 5.72
C PHE A 94 -23.77 -14.59 5.43
N SER A 95 -24.62 -14.25 4.46
CA SER A 95 -25.70 -15.13 4.00
C SER A 95 -25.25 -16.22 3.03
N ILE A 96 -24.02 -16.14 2.54
CA ILE A 96 -23.41 -17.12 1.65
C ILE A 96 -22.43 -17.96 2.46
N GLU A 97 -22.66 -19.28 2.49
CA GLU A 97 -21.75 -20.25 3.10
C GLU A 97 -20.61 -20.55 2.12
N ASN A 98 -19.42 -20.79 2.63
CA ASN A 98 -18.21 -21.08 1.90
C ASN A 98 -18.03 -20.26 0.59
N LYS A 99 -17.51 -19.09 0.70
CA LYS A 99 -17.29 -18.16 -0.43
C LYS A 99 -16.11 -18.57 -1.30
N HIS A 100 -15.71 -19.75 -1.36
CA HIS A 100 -14.56 -20.28 -2.09
C HIS A 100 -13.41 -19.27 -2.31
N LEU A 101 -13.64 -18.16 -3.03
CA LEU A 101 -12.63 -17.17 -3.40
C LEU A 101 -13.04 -15.76 -2.97
N VAL A 102 -12.21 -15.15 -2.10
CA VAL A 102 -12.38 -13.77 -1.62
C VAL A 102 -11.16 -12.95 -1.95
N PHE A 103 -11.36 -11.79 -2.57
CA PHE A 103 -10.36 -10.73 -2.70
C PHE A 103 -10.64 -9.63 -1.68
N TYR A 104 -9.58 -9.12 -1.05
CA TYR A 104 -9.68 -7.99 -0.14
C TYR A 104 -8.82 -6.83 -0.58
N SER A 105 -9.41 -5.64 -0.61
CA SER A 105 -8.76 -4.38 -0.96
C SER A 105 -9.06 -3.30 0.09
N GLU A 106 -8.06 -2.58 0.53
CA GLU A 106 -8.25 -1.45 1.44
C GLU A 106 -8.77 -0.19 0.74
N LYS A 107 -8.50 -0.05 -0.56
CA LYS A 107 -8.76 1.16 -1.35
C LYS A 107 -9.03 0.80 -2.81
N SER A 108 -9.81 1.64 -3.49
CA SER A 108 -10.09 1.53 -4.92
C SER A 108 -8.83 1.35 -5.79
N GLY A 109 -7.76 2.06 -5.47
CA GLY A 109 -6.49 1.97 -6.22
C GLY A 109 -5.77 0.62 -6.17
N PHE A 110 -6.23 -0.35 -5.39
CA PHE A 110 -5.61 -1.68 -5.31
C PHE A 110 -6.20 -2.71 -6.26
N TYR A 111 -7.37 -2.44 -6.86
CA TYR A 111 -7.97 -3.33 -7.85
C TYR A 111 -7.02 -3.66 -9.01
N LYS A 112 -6.23 -2.69 -9.45
CA LYS A 112 -5.23 -2.83 -10.53
C LYS A 112 -4.21 -3.97 -10.32
N TYR A 113 -3.96 -4.38 -9.08
CA TYR A 113 -3.06 -5.50 -8.78
C TYR A 113 -3.73 -6.86 -8.90
N PHE A 114 -5.05 -6.88 -8.92
CA PHE A 114 -5.86 -8.11 -9.00
C PHE A 114 -6.58 -8.26 -10.35
N LYS A 115 -6.71 -7.18 -11.13
CA LYS A 115 -7.57 -7.08 -12.30
C LYS A 115 -7.36 -8.27 -13.24
N ASP A 116 -6.15 -8.48 -13.74
CA ASP A 116 -5.89 -9.54 -14.71
C ASP A 116 -6.08 -10.95 -14.16
N ILE A 117 -5.80 -11.13 -12.85
CA ILE A 117 -6.07 -12.39 -12.15
C ILE A 117 -7.58 -12.65 -12.12
N ILE A 118 -8.37 -11.63 -11.76
CA ILE A 118 -9.83 -11.73 -11.72
C ILE A 118 -10.40 -11.95 -13.13
N ASP A 119 -9.92 -11.19 -14.11
CA ASP A 119 -10.33 -11.30 -15.51
C ASP A 119 -10.05 -12.71 -16.06
N TYR A 120 -8.88 -13.28 -15.74
CA TYR A 120 -8.58 -14.66 -16.10
C TYR A 120 -9.57 -15.66 -15.47
N ILE A 121 -9.85 -15.51 -14.17
CA ILE A 121 -10.76 -16.41 -13.43
C ILE A 121 -12.19 -16.35 -14.00
N VAL A 122 -12.74 -15.17 -14.21
CA VAL A 122 -14.11 -15.02 -14.72
C VAL A 122 -14.26 -15.43 -16.19
N THR A 123 -13.17 -15.38 -16.95
CA THR A 123 -13.16 -15.82 -18.36
C THR A 123 -13.03 -17.33 -18.49
N HIS A 124 -12.28 -17.99 -17.58
CA HIS A 124 -11.94 -19.41 -17.72
C HIS A 124 -12.68 -20.32 -16.74
N SER A 125 -13.58 -19.78 -15.92
CA SER A 125 -14.33 -20.55 -14.94
C SER A 125 -15.68 -19.92 -14.61
N ASN A 126 -16.51 -20.67 -13.86
CA ASN A 126 -17.76 -20.16 -13.27
C ASN A 126 -17.61 -19.82 -11.78
N VAL A 127 -16.38 -19.64 -11.31
CA VAL A 127 -16.12 -19.32 -9.89
C VAL A 127 -16.64 -17.93 -9.57
N ALA A 128 -17.45 -17.82 -8.53
CA ALA A 128 -17.87 -16.53 -7.99
C ALA A 128 -16.69 -15.85 -7.28
N VAL A 129 -16.39 -14.61 -7.67
CA VAL A 129 -15.36 -13.78 -7.05
C VAL A 129 -16.03 -12.84 -6.04
N HIS A 130 -15.79 -13.05 -4.76
CA HIS A 130 -16.25 -12.16 -3.70
C HIS A 130 -15.19 -11.10 -3.42
N TYR A 131 -15.51 -9.84 -3.70
CA TYR A 131 -14.57 -8.74 -3.55
C TYR A 131 -14.97 -7.81 -2.40
N VAL A 132 -14.18 -7.79 -1.35
CA VAL A 132 -14.40 -6.94 -0.17
C VAL A 132 -13.51 -5.71 -0.25
N THR A 133 -14.11 -4.53 -0.12
CA THR A 133 -13.37 -3.27 -0.12
C THR A 133 -13.77 -2.39 1.07
N ASN A 134 -12.82 -1.59 1.58
CA ASN A 134 -13.10 -0.56 2.58
C ASN A 134 -13.49 0.79 1.96
N ASP A 135 -13.47 0.91 0.64
CA ASP A 135 -13.76 2.13 -0.09
C ASP A 135 -15.18 2.06 -0.70
N PRO A 136 -16.12 2.95 -0.31
CA PRO A 136 -17.46 2.95 -0.89
C PRO A 136 -17.48 3.34 -2.37
N GLU A 137 -16.44 4.04 -2.85
CA GLU A 137 -16.30 4.51 -4.23
C GLU A 137 -15.37 3.62 -5.06
N ASP A 138 -15.08 2.39 -4.59
CA ASP A 138 -14.19 1.46 -5.30
C ASP A 138 -14.75 1.14 -6.69
N GLN A 139 -13.88 1.23 -7.70
CA GLN A 139 -14.21 0.94 -9.10
C GLN A 139 -14.79 -0.46 -9.33
N ILE A 140 -14.54 -1.40 -8.41
CA ILE A 140 -15.07 -2.77 -8.49
C ILE A 140 -16.61 -2.79 -8.59
N PHE A 141 -17.30 -1.78 -8.03
CA PHE A 141 -18.77 -1.70 -8.13
C PHE A 141 -19.23 -1.42 -9.56
N GLU A 142 -18.46 -0.69 -10.35
CA GLU A 142 -18.74 -0.47 -11.77
C GLU A 142 -18.36 -1.70 -12.61
N VAL A 143 -17.23 -2.33 -12.29
CA VAL A 143 -16.79 -3.57 -12.95
C VAL A 143 -17.82 -4.67 -12.77
N ALA A 144 -18.35 -4.85 -11.56
CA ALA A 144 -19.34 -5.87 -11.24
C ALA A 144 -20.68 -5.72 -11.99
N LYS A 145 -21.02 -4.51 -12.45
CA LYS A 145 -22.22 -4.30 -13.30
C LYS A 145 -22.09 -5.00 -14.66
N ARG A 146 -20.85 -5.24 -15.13
CA ARG A 146 -20.56 -5.87 -16.41
C ARG A 146 -20.16 -7.34 -16.27
N GLN A 147 -19.78 -7.75 -15.05
CA GLN A 147 -19.29 -9.09 -14.73
C GLN A 147 -20.09 -9.72 -13.58
N PRO A 148 -21.18 -10.47 -13.89
CA PRO A 148 -22.08 -11.01 -12.88
C PRO A 148 -21.44 -11.98 -11.88
N GLN A 149 -20.27 -12.57 -12.22
CA GLN A 149 -19.52 -13.45 -11.32
C GLN A 149 -18.81 -12.68 -10.19
N ILE A 150 -18.67 -11.35 -10.32
CA ILE A 150 -18.03 -10.52 -9.31
C ILE A 150 -19.09 -9.98 -8.36
N HIS A 151 -18.95 -10.34 -7.07
CA HIS A 151 -19.82 -9.91 -5.99
C HIS A 151 -19.07 -8.92 -5.08
N PRO A 152 -19.23 -7.60 -5.28
CA PRO A 152 -18.54 -6.59 -4.49
C PRO A 152 -19.28 -6.32 -3.17
N TYR A 153 -18.51 -6.05 -2.10
CA TYR A 153 -19.00 -5.73 -0.77
C TYR A 153 -18.26 -4.54 -0.19
N TYR A 154 -18.97 -3.49 0.15
CA TYR A 154 -18.42 -2.38 0.94
C TYR A 154 -18.48 -2.74 2.42
N ILE A 155 -17.34 -2.86 3.06
CA ILE A 155 -17.19 -3.15 4.49
C ILE A 155 -16.17 -2.19 5.08
N GLY A 156 -16.59 -1.23 5.89
CA GLY A 156 -15.70 -0.24 6.51
C GLY A 156 -14.70 -0.89 7.48
N GLN A 157 -13.57 -0.22 7.69
CA GLN A 157 -12.41 -0.76 8.43
C GLN A 157 -12.76 -1.40 9.78
N LYS A 158 -13.71 -0.82 10.54
CA LYS A 158 -14.10 -1.35 11.85
C LYS A 158 -14.75 -2.73 11.77
N LYS A 159 -15.55 -2.97 10.75
CA LYS A 159 -16.22 -4.28 10.54
C LYS A 159 -15.33 -5.28 9.82
N THR A 160 -14.32 -4.82 9.09
CA THR A 160 -13.34 -5.69 8.45
C THR A 160 -12.64 -6.60 9.46
N ILE A 161 -12.35 -6.11 10.66
CA ILE A 161 -11.75 -6.91 11.75
C ILE A 161 -12.63 -8.14 12.04
N THR A 162 -13.91 -7.92 12.31
CA THR A 162 -14.84 -9.00 12.61
C THR A 162 -15.17 -9.88 11.40
N LEU A 163 -15.13 -9.30 10.20
CA LEU A 163 -15.30 -10.05 8.96
C LEU A 163 -14.16 -11.06 8.79
N PHE A 164 -12.90 -10.64 8.96
CA PHE A 164 -11.75 -11.54 8.86
C PHE A 164 -11.79 -12.63 9.93
N MET A 165 -12.11 -12.28 11.19
CA MET A 165 -12.24 -13.27 12.28
C MET A 165 -13.31 -14.35 11.99
N LYS A 166 -14.36 -14.01 11.22
CA LYS A 166 -15.46 -14.88 10.84
C LYS A 166 -15.41 -15.33 9.39
N MET A 167 -14.29 -15.12 8.70
CA MET A 167 -14.14 -15.47 7.30
C MET A 167 -14.41 -16.94 7.06
N ASP A 168 -15.29 -17.25 6.12
CA ASP A 168 -15.56 -18.58 5.62
C ASP A 168 -15.33 -18.57 4.10
N ALA A 169 -14.14 -19.00 3.71
CA ALA A 169 -13.67 -19.07 2.34
C ALA A 169 -12.63 -20.17 2.20
N ASP A 170 -12.34 -20.63 0.99
CA ASP A 170 -11.25 -21.54 0.72
C ASP A 170 -9.93 -20.79 0.50
N VAL A 171 -10.00 -19.68 -0.24
CA VAL A 171 -8.84 -18.83 -0.57
C VAL A 171 -9.18 -17.36 -0.34
N VAL A 172 -8.28 -16.63 0.32
CA VAL A 172 -8.35 -15.18 0.50
C VAL A 172 -7.12 -14.54 -0.12
N VAL A 173 -7.31 -13.64 -1.06
CA VAL A 173 -6.24 -12.93 -1.81
C VAL A 173 -6.22 -11.47 -1.38
N MET A 174 -5.05 -10.94 -1.04
CA MET A 174 -4.91 -9.56 -0.57
C MET A 174 -3.51 -8.99 -0.80
N THR A 175 -3.42 -7.66 -0.88
CA THR A 175 -2.14 -6.93 -0.96
C THR A 175 -1.71 -6.35 0.39
N THR A 176 -2.61 -6.33 1.37
CA THR A 176 -2.37 -5.76 2.68
C THR A 176 -1.46 -6.69 3.49
N PRO A 177 -0.29 -6.25 3.93
CA PRO A 177 0.58 -7.03 4.81
C PRO A 177 0.00 -7.15 6.23
N ASP A 178 0.77 -7.73 7.15
CA ASP A 178 0.47 -7.79 8.58
C ASP A 178 -0.75 -8.64 8.96
N LEU A 179 -1.10 -9.61 8.11
CA LEU A 179 -2.11 -10.59 8.46
C LEU A 179 -1.74 -11.29 9.77
N ASP A 180 -2.69 -11.37 10.69
CA ASP A 180 -2.58 -11.94 12.04
C ASP A 180 -1.60 -11.23 13.00
N ASN A 181 -0.93 -10.19 12.51
CA ASN A 181 0.02 -9.41 13.30
C ASN A 181 -0.65 -8.24 14.03
N TYR A 182 -1.51 -7.47 13.34
CA TYR A 182 -2.23 -6.35 13.92
C TYR A 182 -3.76 -6.59 13.95
N TYR A 183 -4.53 -5.80 13.20
CA TYR A 183 -5.98 -5.80 13.25
C TYR A 183 -6.64 -6.83 12.33
N LEU A 184 -6.00 -7.18 11.20
CA LEU A 184 -6.49 -8.23 10.31
C LEU A 184 -6.06 -9.59 10.85
N LYS A 185 -7.02 -10.36 11.37
CA LYS A 185 -6.75 -11.70 11.94
C LYS A 185 -7.08 -12.79 10.96
N ARG A 186 -6.33 -13.89 11.00
CA ARG A 186 -6.76 -15.12 10.32
C ARG A 186 -8.08 -15.59 10.92
N SER A 187 -8.89 -16.27 10.12
CA SER A 187 -10.21 -16.75 10.56
C SER A 187 -10.13 -17.62 11.82
N TYR A 188 -11.07 -17.39 12.73
CA TYR A 188 -11.25 -18.23 13.93
C TYR A 188 -12.23 -19.39 13.66
N VAL A 189 -13.03 -19.31 12.60
CA VAL A 189 -14.03 -20.34 12.25
C VAL A 189 -13.49 -21.36 11.24
N ARG A 190 -12.62 -20.94 10.33
CA ARG A 190 -11.95 -21.79 9.33
C ARG A 190 -10.43 -21.63 9.43
N LYS A 191 -9.73 -22.69 9.84
CA LYS A 191 -8.26 -22.68 10.00
C LYS A 191 -7.50 -23.11 8.75
N ASP A 192 -8.19 -23.71 7.82
CA ASP A 192 -7.67 -24.25 6.55
C ASP A 192 -7.69 -23.26 5.40
N ILE A 193 -8.13 -22.01 5.61
CA ILE A 193 -8.12 -20.96 4.58
C ILE A 193 -6.68 -20.72 4.09
N GLU A 194 -6.48 -20.72 2.79
CA GLU A 194 -5.24 -20.29 2.17
C GLU A 194 -5.27 -18.76 1.99
N TYR A 195 -4.34 -18.08 2.63
CA TYR A 195 -4.14 -16.64 2.46
C TYR A 195 -3.00 -16.38 1.50
N VAL A 196 -3.32 -15.71 0.40
CA VAL A 196 -2.40 -15.41 -0.70
C VAL A 196 -2.05 -13.92 -0.67
N TYR A 197 -0.77 -13.62 -0.53
CA TYR A 197 -0.24 -12.27 -0.64
C TYR A 197 0.09 -11.93 -2.10
N VAL A 198 -0.43 -10.81 -2.59
CA VAL A 198 -0.11 -10.25 -3.90
C VAL A 198 0.68 -8.96 -3.67
N PRO A 199 1.91 -8.83 -4.17
CA PRO A 199 2.69 -7.62 -3.99
C PRO A 199 2.06 -6.45 -4.78
N HIS A 200 2.12 -5.26 -4.19
CA HIS A 200 1.64 -4.03 -4.82
C HIS A 200 2.78 -3.17 -5.39
N GLY A 201 3.92 -3.79 -5.67
CA GLY A 201 5.09 -3.18 -6.28
C GLY A 201 6.17 -4.22 -6.58
N MET A 202 7.15 -3.82 -7.38
CA MET A 202 8.30 -4.64 -7.77
C MET A 202 9.55 -4.38 -6.92
N ALA A 203 9.50 -3.39 -6.01
CA ALA A 203 10.62 -3.05 -5.13
C ALA A 203 10.99 -4.17 -4.16
N SER A 204 12.19 -4.14 -3.64
CA SER A 204 12.71 -5.09 -2.64
C SER A 204 11.78 -5.27 -1.45
N GLN A 205 11.47 -6.52 -1.13
CA GLN A 205 10.65 -6.89 0.02
C GLN A 205 11.43 -6.69 1.34
N ILE A 206 12.75 -6.92 1.35
CA ILE A 206 13.60 -6.71 2.54
C ILE A 206 13.71 -5.25 2.95
N LEU A 207 13.48 -4.29 2.04
CA LEU A 207 13.42 -2.87 2.36
C LEU A 207 12.06 -2.44 2.89
N THR A 208 10.99 -3.09 2.46
CA THR A 208 9.61 -2.61 2.65
C THR A 208 8.82 -3.40 3.67
N ILE A 209 9.05 -4.71 3.80
CA ILE A 209 8.30 -5.61 4.67
C ILE A 209 9.09 -5.91 5.94
N HIS A 210 8.56 -5.48 7.08
CA HIS A 210 9.13 -5.77 8.39
C HIS A 210 8.72 -7.16 8.89
N LYS A 211 9.35 -7.61 9.97
CA LYS A 211 8.99 -8.86 10.66
C LYS A 211 7.50 -8.91 10.99
N GLY A 212 6.85 -10.00 10.66
CA GLY A 212 5.41 -10.19 10.81
C GLY A 212 4.62 -9.77 9.57
N GLY A 213 5.17 -8.95 8.66
CA GLY A 213 4.43 -8.39 7.52
C GLY A 213 3.85 -9.45 6.59
N CYS A 214 4.65 -10.45 6.22
CA CYS A 214 4.21 -11.57 5.36
C CYS A 214 4.21 -12.94 6.05
N ASP A 215 4.53 -13.02 7.35
CA ASP A 215 4.81 -14.29 8.03
C ASP A 215 3.62 -15.23 8.10
N ASN A 216 2.43 -14.68 8.17
CA ASN A 216 1.18 -15.44 8.35
C ASN A 216 0.41 -15.70 7.04
N PHE A 217 1.01 -15.42 5.90
CA PHE A 217 0.48 -15.86 4.61
C PHE A 217 0.92 -17.29 4.31
N ASP A 218 0.11 -18.03 3.58
CA ASP A 218 0.38 -19.38 3.13
C ASP A 218 1.13 -19.39 1.80
N THR A 219 0.78 -18.43 0.94
CA THR A 219 1.29 -18.26 -0.42
C THR A 219 1.66 -16.82 -0.64
N ALA A 220 2.72 -16.55 -1.38
CA ALA A 220 3.06 -15.23 -1.90
C ALA A 220 3.31 -15.31 -3.41
N PHE A 221 2.66 -14.42 -4.15
CA PHE A 221 2.94 -14.17 -5.55
C PHE A 221 4.21 -13.31 -5.65
N CYS A 222 5.06 -13.62 -6.62
CA CYS A 222 6.35 -12.98 -6.78
C CYS A 222 6.47 -12.35 -8.15
N ALA A 223 6.83 -11.06 -8.20
CA ALA A 223 7.02 -10.33 -9.43
C ALA A 223 8.26 -10.81 -10.20
N GLY A 224 9.32 -11.13 -9.49
CA GLY A 224 10.58 -11.61 -10.04
C GLY A 224 11.36 -12.46 -9.05
N GLN A 225 12.53 -12.96 -9.48
CA GLN A 225 13.37 -13.85 -8.68
C GLN A 225 13.81 -13.18 -7.36
N HIS A 226 14.06 -11.86 -7.37
CA HIS A 226 14.42 -11.10 -6.18
C HIS A 226 13.37 -11.21 -5.06
N HIS A 227 12.06 -11.17 -5.38
CA HIS A 227 11.02 -11.38 -4.37
C HIS A 227 11.11 -12.77 -3.74
N MET A 228 11.40 -13.81 -4.54
CA MET A 228 11.55 -15.17 -4.02
C MET A 228 12.75 -15.29 -3.09
N ASP A 229 13.90 -14.77 -3.50
CA ASP A 229 15.14 -14.85 -2.74
C ASP A 229 15.03 -14.07 -1.42
N GLU A 230 14.51 -12.85 -1.48
CA GLU A 230 14.31 -11.97 -0.33
C GLU A 230 13.30 -12.55 0.68
N LEU A 231 12.16 -13.10 0.22
CA LEU A 231 11.19 -13.76 1.10
C LEU A 231 11.79 -15.02 1.75
N ARG A 232 12.61 -15.79 1.04
CA ARG A 232 13.32 -16.94 1.62
C ARG A 232 14.34 -16.51 2.67
N GLU A 233 15.05 -15.41 2.44
CA GLU A 233 15.96 -14.86 3.43
C GLU A 233 15.21 -14.39 4.68
N MET A 234 14.10 -13.67 4.53
CA MET A 234 13.28 -13.22 5.65
C MET A 234 12.71 -14.40 6.44
N GLU A 235 12.25 -15.47 5.78
CA GLU A 235 11.82 -16.71 6.44
C GLU A 235 12.93 -17.32 7.29
N ALA A 236 14.15 -17.34 6.76
CA ALA A 236 15.31 -17.87 7.49
C ALA A 236 15.73 -16.95 8.65
N LEU A 237 15.74 -15.62 8.42
CA LEU A 237 16.10 -14.62 9.42
C LEU A 237 15.15 -14.63 10.62
N TYR A 238 13.85 -14.74 10.36
CA TYR A 238 12.82 -14.67 11.39
C TYR A 238 12.41 -16.04 11.95
N GLY A 239 12.92 -17.14 11.37
CA GLY A 239 12.57 -18.50 11.78
C GLY A 239 11.09 -18.82 11.52
N THR A 240 10.51 -18.29 10.46
CA THR A 240 9.10 -18.49 10.13
C THR A 240 8.90 -19.68 9.19
N ARG A 241 7.64 -20.13 9.07
CA ARG A 241 7.32 -21.24 8.15
C ARG A 241 7.55 -20.82 6.70
N LYS A 242 7.97 -21.76 5.87
CA LYS A 242 8.10 -21.55 4.44
C LYS A 242 6.73 -21.42 3.78
N LYS A 243 6.55 -20.34 3.01
CA LYS A 243 5.38 -20.11 2.16
C LYS A 243 5.53 -20.82 0.82
N THR A 244 4.42 -21.05 0.14
CA THR A 244 4.45 -21.34 -1.29
C THR A 244 4.76 -20.03 -2.03
N LEU A 245 5.89 -19.97 -2.76
CA LEU A 245 6.23 -18.83 -3.60
C LEU A 245 5.87 -19.15 -5.04
N VAL A 246 5.03 -18.31 -5.65
CA VAL A 246 4.54 -18.53 -7.01
C VAL A 246 5.14 -17.44 -7.91
N PRO A 247 5.93 -17.80 -8.94
CA PRO A 247 6.52 -16.86 -9.88
C PRO A 247 5.45 -16.35 -10.85
N THR A 248 4.64 -15.38 -10.42
CA THR A 248 3.50 -14.89 -11.21
C THR A 248 3.88 -13.82 -12.22
N GLY A 249 4.79 -12.93 -11.88
CA GLY A 249 4.94 -11.64 -12.54
C GLY A 249 4.14 -10.55 -11.82
N TYR A 250 3.87 -9.45 -12.51
CA TYR A 250 3.26 -8.26 -11.94
C TYR A 250 2.15 -7.70 -12.85
N CYS A 251 0.89 -7.94 -12.50
CA CYS A 251 -0.28 -7.61 -13.32
C CYS A 251 -0.33 -6.13 -13.73
N LEU A 252 -0.02 -5.20 -12.82
CA LEU A 252 -0.01 -3.78 -13.17
C LEU A 252 1.00 -3.47 -14.28
N LEU A 253 2.14 -4.15 -14.35
CA LEU A 253 3.10 -3.96 -15.42
C LEU A 253 2.55 -4.45 -16.76
N ASP A 254 1.85 -5.56 -16.76
CA ASP A 254 1.23 -6.10 -17.96
C ASP A 254 0.18 -5.14 -18.52
N ASP A 255 -0.70 -4.59 -17.67
CA ASP A 255 -1.65 -3.54 -18.03
C ASP A 255 -0.92 -2.30 -18.60
N LEU A 256 0.13 -1.82 -17.91
CA LEU A 256 0.88 -0.63 -18.35
C LEU A 256 1.58 -0.82 -19.70
N ILE A 257 2.10 -2.01 -19.96
CA ILE A 257 2.69 -2.37 -21.29
C ILE A 257 1.61 -2.32 -22.35
N ALA A 258 0.47 -3.00 -22.13
CA ALA A 258 -0.62 -3.05 -23.08
C ALA A 258 -1.22 -1.66 -23.36
N ASP A 259 -1.41 -0.86 -22.31
CA ASP A 259 -1.88 0.51 -22.42
C ASP A 259 -0.89 1.38 -23.20
N TYR A 260 0.41 1.27 -22.92
CA TYR A 260 1.45 1.99 -23.66
C TYR A 260 1.47 1.61 -25.12
N GLU A 261 1.51 0.32 -25.45
CA GLU A 261 1.56 -0.19 -26.84
C GLU A 261 0.30 0.17 -27.64
N SER A 262 -0.85 0.37 -26.98
CA SER A 262 -2.12 0.73 -27.62
C SER A 262 -2.21 2.21 -28.01
N GLN A 263 -1.33 3.07 -27.50
CA GLN A 263 -1.37 4.51 -27.72
C GLN A 263 -0.44 4.94 -28.87
N PRO A 264 -0.81 5.97 -29.64
CA PRO A 264 0.12 6.57 -30.61
C PRO A 264 1.24 7.31 -29.85
N HIS A 265 2.49 7.07 -30.25
CA HIS A 265 3.66 7.75 -29.70
C HIS A 265 4.15 8.80 -30.70
N GLU A 266 3.70 10.03 -30.49
CA GLU A 266 4.20 11.16 -31.28
C GLU A 266 5.50 11.70 -30.68
N ALA A 267 6.46 12.03 -31.54
CA ALA A 267 7.68 12.68 -31.08
C ALA A 267 7.38 14.10 -30.59
N HIS A 268 7.75 14.39 -29.35
CA HIS A 268 7.58 15.71 -28.77
C HIS A 268 8.61 16.70 -29.38
N THR A 269 8.16 17.88 -29.73
CA THR A 269 9.08 18.98 -30.15
C THR A 269 9.99 19.39 -29.00
N ARG A 270 9.51 19.27 -27.77
CA ARG A 270 10.22 19.53 -26.51
C ARG A 270 10.05 18.31 -25.60
N PRO A 271 11.15 17.70 -25.11
CA PRO A 271 11.07 16.52 -24.25
C PRO A 271 10.19 16.74 -23.03
N VAL A 272 9.31 15.79 -22.75
CA VAL A 272 8.44 15.79 -21.57
C VAL A 272 9.10 15.00 -20.46
N VAL A 273 9.37 15.66 -19.34
CA VAL A 273 10.02 15.08 -18.16
C VAL A 273 9.01 15.06 -17.01
N LEU A 274 8.68 13.86 -16.53
CA LEU A 274 7.82 13.66 -15.38
C LEU A 274 8.66 13.53 -14.10
N ILE A 275 8.53 14.47 -13.16
CA ILE A 275 9.11 14.36 -11.82
C ILE A 275 8.06 13.70 -10.90
N ALA A 276 8.32 12.46 -10.50
CA ALA A 276 7.37 11.64 -9.74
C ALA A 276 8.05 11.00 -8.51
N PRO A 277 8.22 11.74 -7.41
CA PRO A 277 8.93 11.30 -6.23
C PRO A 277 8.16 10.31 -5.36
N SER A 278 8.88 9.68 -4.44
CA SER A 278 8.29 8.97 -3.30
C SER A 278 7.66 9.95 -2.29
N TRP A 279 7.04 9.42 -1.22
CA TRP A 279 6.34 10.25 -0.22
C TRP A 279 7.03 10.28 1.17
N GLN A 280 8.20 9.67 1.30
CA GLN A 280 8.97 9.71 2.55
C GLN A 280 9.47 11.13 2.85
N GLN A 281 9.95 11.36 4.06
CA GLN A 281 10.71 12.56 4.40
C GLN A 281 12.04 12.56 3.66
N ASP A 282 12.59 13.75 3.45
CA ASP A 282 13.86 13.97 2.74
C ASP A 282 13.87 13.38 1.31
N ASN A 283 12.69 13.33 0.67
CA ASN A 283 12.56 12.97 -0.74
C ASN A 283 13.07 14.12 -1.64
N LEU A 284 13.05 13.93 -2.94
CA LEU A 284 13.55 14.94 -3.87
C LEU A 284 12.76 16.26 -3.86
N LEU A 285 11.45 16.28 -3.43
CA LEU A 285 10.71 17.53 -3.26
C LEU A 285 11.21 18.36 -2.08
N ASP A 286 11.75 17.70 -1.08
CA ASP A 286 12.23 18.36 0.14
C ASP A 286 13.71 18.78 0.00
N THR A 287 14.48 18.15 -0.91
CA THR A 287 15.94 18.30 -0.99
C THR A 287 16.43 19.15 -2.15
N CYS A 288 15.95 18.92 -3.39
CA CYS A 288 16.56 19.52 -4.58
C CYS A 288 15.58 19.82 -5.72
N ILE A 289 14.30 19.98 -5.43
CA ILE A 289 13.27 20.14 -6.48
C ILE A 289 13.46 21.41 -7.31
N ASP A 290 13.92 22.50 -6.69
CA ASP A 290 14.06 23.78 -7.38
C ASP A 290 15.20 23.73 -8.40
N GLU A 291 16.36 23.19 -8.01
CA GLU A 291 17.51 22.98 -8.89
C GLU A 291 17.19 22.02 -10.03
N LEU A 292 16.40 20.97 -9.76
CA LEU A 292 15.93 20.03 -10.78
C LEU A 292 15.05 20.73 -11.83
N ILE A 293 14.05 21.49 -11.38
CA ILE A 293 13.13 22.19 -12.27
C ILE A 293 13.92 23.21 -13.11
N GLU A 294 14.77 24.02 -12.48
CA GLU A 294 15.59 25.02 -13.20
C GLU A 294 16.46 24.38 -14.27
N SER A 295 17.19 23.31 -13.93
CA SER A 295 18.06 22.61 -14.86
C SER A 295 17.29 22.03 -16.05
N LEU A 296 16.14 21.42 -15.82
CA LEU A 296 15.30 20.86 -16.88
C LEU A 296 14.69 21.94 -17.78
N LEU A 297 14.25 23.08 -17.20
CA LEU A 297 13.73 24.21 -17.97
C LEU A 297 14.83 24.89 -18.82
N GLN A 298 16.07 25.00 -18.32
CA GLN A 298 17.22 25.47 -19.07
C GLN A 298 17.60 24.55 -20.23
N ALA A 299 17.39 23.23 -20.04
CA ALA A 299 17.57 22.24 -21.09
C ALA A 299 16.40 22.18 -22.09
N ASP A 300 15.50 23.16 -22.09
CA ASP A 300 14.31 23.25 -22.94
C ASP A 300 13.41 21.99 -22.85
N CYS A 301 13.18 21.49 -21.64
CA CYS A 301 12.21 20.44 -21.38
C CYS A 301 10.85 21.03 -20.96
N ARG A 302 9.78 20.30 -21.25
CA ARG A 302 8.50 20.46 -20.58
C ARG A 302 8.54 19.63 -19.30
N VAL A 303 8.31 20.24 -18.16
CA VAL A 303 8.39 19.58 -16.85
C VAL A 303 7.00 19.39 -16.27
N VAL A 304 6.69 18.18 -15.86
CA VAL A 304 5.46 17.85 -15.12
C VAL A 304 5.85 17.34 -13.74
N VAL A 305 5.44 18.01 -12.69
CA VAL A 305 5.67 17.57 -11.32
C VAL A 305 4.42 16.89 -10.79
N ARG A 306 4.54 15.61 -10.47
CA ARG A 306 3.44 14.76 -9.94
C ARG A 306 3.85 14.18 -8.58
N PRO A 307 3.62 14.91 -7.48
CA PRO A 307 3.91 14.40 -6.14
C PRO A 307 3.11 13.14 -5.84
N HIS A 308 3.64 12.27 -4.99
CA HIS A 308 2.89 11.08 -4.58
C HIS A 308 1.58 11.45 -3.84
N PRO A 309 0.45 10.76 -4.04
CA PRO A 309 -0.82 11.07 -3.37
C PRO A 309 -0.72 11.17 -1.84
N GLU A 310 0.06 10.29 -1.22
CA GLU A 310 0.29 10.35 0.23
C GLU A 310 1.10 11.58 0.65
N TYR A 311 2.00 12.10 -0.21
CA TYR A 311 2.70 13.36 0.06
C TYR A 311 1.72 14.53 0.07
N VAL A 312 0.92 14.66 -0.97
CA VAL A 312 -0.11 15.73 -1.06
C VAL A 312 -1.09 15.68 0.11
N LYS A 313 -1.46 14.48 0.56
CA LYS A 313 -2.36 14.29 1.70
C LYS A 313 -1.71 14.68 3.03
N ARG A 314 -0.45 14.34 3.25
CA ARG A 314 0.26 14.50 4.53
C ARG A 314 0.94 15.86 4.65
N PHE A 315 1.45 16.40 3.55
CA PHE A 315 2.30 17.60 3.49
C PHE A 315 1.62 18.69 2.63
N LYS A 316 0.35 18.99 2.93
CA LYS A 316 -0.48 19.95 2.15
C LYS A 316 0.14 21.32 2.02
N ALA A 317 0.75 21.83 3.09
CA ALA A 317 1.37 23.15 3.10
C ALA A 317 2.61 23.19 2.18
N GLN A 318 3.44 22.15 2.20
CA GLN A 318 4.61 22.03 1.34
C GLN A 318 4.22 21.91 -0.14
N ALA A 319 3.21 21.08 -0.43
CA ALA A 319 2.68 20.94 -1.79
C ALA A 319 2.08 22.25 -2.32
N ALA A 320 1.36 23.00 -1.49
CA ALA A 320 0.83 24.31 -1.85
C ALA A 320 1.94 25.34 -2.06
N ALA A 321 2.94 25.39 -1.18
CA ALA A 321 4.09 26.29 -1.28
C ALA A 321 4.93 26.02 -2.55
N LEU A 322 5.12 24.75 -2.91
CA LEU A 322 5.79 24.37 -4.16
C LEU A 322 5.05 24.90 -5.37
N LYS A 323 3.72 24.72 -5.42
CA LYS A 323 2.87 25.22 -6.50
C LYS A 323 2.92 26.74 -6.60
N GLU A 324 2.85 27.44 -5.48
CA GLU A 324 2.90 28.91 -5.44
C GLU A 324 4.28 29.45 -5.91
N ARG A 325 5.37 28.84 -5.46
CA ARG A 325 6.73 29.22 -5.82
C ARG A 325 6.97 29.22 -7.32
N TRP A 326 6.41 28.24 -8.03
CA TRP A 326 6.58 28.05 -9.46
C TRP A 326 5.39 28.57 -10.31
N ALA A 327 4.43 29.26 -9.71
CA ALA A 327 3.25 29.76 -10.41
C ALA A 327 3.56 30.84 -11.49
N HIS A 328 4.76 31.40 -11.46
CA HIS A 328 5.20 32.42 -12.42
C HIS A 328 5.69 31.81 -13.75
N VAL A 329 5.91 30.50 -13.82
CA VAL A 329 6.35 29.81 -15.04
C VAL A 329 5.13 29.41 -15.87
N ASP A 330 5.23 29.56 -17.19
CA ASP A 330 4.18 29.16 -18.12
C ASP A 330 3.83 27.68 -17.96
N THR A 331 2.53 27.39 -17.90
CA THR A 331 2.00 26.02 -17.72
C THR A 331 2.33 25.08 -18.87
N GLU A 332 2.61 25.58 -20.05
CA GLU A 332 3.12 24.80 -21.19
C GLU A 332 4.55 24.31 -20.96
N ARG A 333 5.30 24.95 -20.08
CA ARG A 333 6.67 24.58 -19.72
C ARG A 333 6.76 23.83 -18.40
N LEU A 334 5.97 24.20 -17.40
CA LEU A 334 5.93 23.57 -16.09
C LEU A 334 4.48 23.42 -15.60
N SER A 335 4.09 22.20 -15.32
CA SER A 335 2.77 21.91 -14.74
C SER A 335 2.88 21.07 -13.47
N MET A 336 1.94 21.30 -12.53
CA MET A 336 1.80 20.52 -11.29
C MET A 336 0.56 19.64 -11.40
N GLU A 337 0.77 18.34 -11.51
CA GLU A 337 -0.31 17.36 -11.63
C GLU A 337 -0.68 16.82 -10.24
N MET A 338 -1.83 17.26 -9.72
CA MET A 338 -2.35 16.86 -8.41
C MET A 338 -3.54 15.91 -8.52
N ASP A 339 -3.99 15.61 -9.75
CA ASP A 339 -4.99 14.59 -10.06
C ASP A 339 -4.28 13.28 -10.44
N PHE A 340 -4.60 12.20 -9.71
CA PHE A 340 -3.96 10.89 -9.85
C PHE A 340 -4.88 9.86 -10.51
N THR A 341 -5.97 10.29 -11.11
CA THR A 341 -6.97 9.41 -11.75
C THR A 341 -6.49 8.86 -13.09
N SER A 342 -5.53 9.53 -13.74
CA SER A 342 -5.00 9.16 -15.06
C SER A 342 -3.51 8.81 -15.01
N ASN A 343 -3.11 7.83 -15.83
CA ASN A 343 -1.72 7.47 -16.08
C ASN A 343 -1.16 8.10 -17.37
N VAL A 344 -1.90 8.97 -18.05
CA VAL A 344 -1.52 9.52 -19.36
C VAL A 344 -0.13 10.16 -19.32
N THR A 345 0.19 10.92 -18.28
CA THR A 345 1.48 11.58 -18.15
C THR A 345 2.65 10.59 -18.04
N ILE A 346 2.43 9.41 -17.47
CA ILE A 346 3.44 8.34 -17.42
C ILE A 346 3.75 7.86 -18.84
N PHE A 347 2.74 7.68 -19.68
CA PHE A 347 2.92 7.17 -21.05
C PHE A 347 3.44 8.23 -22.01
N THR A 348 3.11 9.51 -21.80
CA THR A 348 3.55 10.61 -22.65
C THR A 348 4.90 11.16 -22.25
N ALA A 349 5.45 10.85 -21.09
CA ALA A 349 6.77 11.27 -20.69
C ALA A 349 7.88 10.61 -21.55
N ASP A 350 8.92 11.39 -21.85
CA ASP A 350 10.12 10.87 -22.51
C ASP A 350 11.11 10.31 -21.47
N THR A 351 11.05 10.78 -20.25
CA THR A 351 11.76 10.21 -19.10
C THR A 351 11.06 10.57 -17.80
N VAL A 352 11.28 9.77 -16.77
CA VAL A 352 10.85 10.02 -15.39
C VAL A 352 12.06 10.40 -14.55
N VAL A 353 11.92 11.43 -13.72
CA VAL A 353 12.86 11.77 -12.63
C VAL A 353 12.24 11.37 -11.32
N THR A 354 12.90 10.54 -10.53
CA THR A 354 12.37 10.03 -9.28
C THR A 354 13.49 9.72 -8.27
N ASP A 355 13.10 9.35 -7.07
CA ASP A 355 14.02 8.89 -6.03
C ASP A 355 13.85 7.38 -5.75
N TRP A 356 13.11 7.00 -4.72
CA TRP A 356 12.82 5.61 -4.30
C TRP A 356 11.37 5.19 -4.57
N SER A 357 10.77 5.69 -5.64
CA SER A 357 9.41 5.35 -6.03
C SER A 357 9.37 4.18 -7.01
N GLY A 358 8.39 3.30 -6.83
CA GLY A 358 8.13 2.17 -7.74
C GLY A 358 7.79 2.56 -9.17
N ILE A 359 7.40 3.81 -9.41
CA ILE A 359 7.10 4.35 -10.74
C ILE A 359 8.28 4.20 -11.71
N ALA A 360 9.51 4.17 -11.20
CA ALA A 360 10.70 3.98 -12.02
C ALA A 360 10.67 2.65 -12.78
N TYR A 361 10.33 1.58 -12.09
CA TYR A 361 10.23 0.24 -12.69
C TYR A 361 9.04 0.16 -13.64
N GLU A 362 7.89 0.68 -13.20
CA GLU A 362 6.66 0.73 -13.99
C GLU A 362 6.89 1.49 -15.29
N PHE A 363 7.51 2.67 -15.23
CA PHE A 363 7.83 3.48 -16.41
C PHE A 363 8.86 2.79 -17.31
N SER A 364 10.04 2.43 -16.78
CA SER A 364 11.13 1.92 -17.61
C SER A 364 10.80 0.58 -18.24
N PHE A 365 10.06 -0.27 -17.54
CA PHE A 365 9.68 -1.58 -18.07
C PHE A 365 8.47 -1.53 -19.02
N ALA A 366 7.53 -0.60 -18.80
CA ALA A 366 6.41 -0.45 -19.71
C ALA A 366 6.81 0.26 -21.00
N THR A 367 7.61 1.32 -20.91
CA THR A 367 7.91 2.21 -22.05
C THR A 367 9.24 1.92 -22.73
N LEU A 368 10.12 1.11 -22.11
CA LEU A 368 11.50 0.85 -22.51
C LEU A 368 12.35 2.14 -22.64
N LYS A 369 12.06 3.11 -21.75
CA LYS A 369 12.79 4.36 -21.63
C LYS A 369 13.57 4.40 -20.30
N LYS A 370 14.71 5.06 -20.27
CA LYS A 370 15.53 5.20 -19.06
C LYS A 370 14.89 6.16 -18.06
N THR A 371 15.08 5.89 -16.77
CA THR A 371 14.71 6.75 -15.64
C THR A 371 15.93 7.51 -15.13
N LEU A 372 15.77 8.78 -14.75
CA LEU A 372 16.75 9.53 -13.99
C LEU A 372 16.44 9.42 -12.49
N TYR A 373 17.37 8.93 -11.71
CA TYR A 373 17.24 8.79 -10.26
C TYR A 373 17.99 9.90 -9.53
N ILE A 374 17.38 10.39 -8.46
CA ILE A 374 18.06 11.23 -7.48
C ILE A 374 18.31 10.39 -6.22
N ASP A 375 19.56 10.25 -5.83
CA ASP A 375 20.00 9.41 -4.71
C ASP A 375 19.77 10.12 -3.36
N THR A 376 18.49 10.41 -3.05
CA THR A 376 18.06 10.82 -1.71
C THR A 376 18.26 9.69 -0.70
N PRO A 377 18.10 9.93 0.61
CA PRO A 377 18.18 8.87 1.60
C PRO A 377 17.27 7.68 1.26
N MET A 378 17.83 6.47 1.32
CA MET A 378 17.13 5.23 0.93
C MET A 378 15.87 5.03 1.74
N LYS A 379 14.77 4.68 1.06
CA LYS A 379 13.49 4.37 1.70
C LYS A 379 13.55 2.97 2.31
N VAL A 380 13.68 2.92 3.62
CA VAL A 380 13.69 1.67 4.40
C VAL A 380 12.54 1.69 5.40
N SER A 381 11.58 0.78 5.25
CA SER A 381 10.48 0.58 6.19
C SER A 381 10.70 -0.61 7.10
N ASN A 382 11.63 -1.51 6.75
CA ASN A 382 12.00 -2.66 7.54
C ASN A 382 13.18 -2.32 8.48
N PRO A 383 13.00 -2.25 9.80
CA PRO A 383 14.08 -1.94 10.74
C PRO A 383 15.15 -3.04 10.80
N ASP A 384 14.82 -4.27 10.41
CA ASP A 384 15.71 -5.41 10.42
C ASP A 384 16.56 -5.53 9.13
N PHE A 385 16.34 -4.65 8.14
CA PHE A 385 17.09 -4.63 6.88
C PHE A 385 18.62 -4.78 7.06
N PRO A 386 19.28 -4.14 8.05
CA PRO A 386 20.73 -4.30 8.22
C PRO A 386 21.19 -5.73 8.53
N GLN A 387 20.27 -6.63 8.89
CA GLN A 387 20.55 -8.05 9.14
C GLN A 387 20.43 -8.92 7.87
N CYS A 388 19.83 -8.37 6.80
CA CYS A 388 19.69 -9.06 5.53
C CYS A 388 21.04 -9.08 4.78
N LYS A 389 21.32 -10.21 4.12
CA LYS A 389 22.56 -10.45 3.36
C LYS A 389 22.38 -10.24 1.86
N THR A 390 21.17 -10.50 1.37
CA THR A 390 20.82 -10.28 -0.03
C THR A 390 20.84 -8.79 -0.34
N PRO A 391 21.62 -8.34 -1.32
CA PRO A 391 21.57 -6.95 -1.75
C PRO A 391 20.15 -6.60 -2.25
N PRO A 392 19.58 -5.46 -1.84
CA PRO A 392 18.29 -5.05 -2.35
C PRO A 392 18.28 -4.92 -3.86
N PHE A 393 17.25 -5.47 -4.49
CA PHE A 393 17.05 -5.35 -5.94
C PHE A 393 17.11 -3.90 -6.43
N ASP A 394 16.56 -2.98 -5.65
CA ASP A 394 16.55 -1.55 -5.95
C ASP A 394 17.95 -0.95 -6.19
N LEU A 395 18.97 -1.42 -5.49
CA LEU A 395 20.32 -0.87 -5.61
C LEU A 395 21.03 -1.23 -6.93
N ASP A 396 20.75 -2.43 -7.45
CA ASP A 396 21.32 -2.89 -8.73
C ASP A 396 20.50 -2.36 -9.92
N ILE A 397 19.19 -2.55 -9.86
CA ILE A 397 18.31 -2.28 -11.00
C ILE A 397 18.33 -0.79 -11.41
N ARG A 398 18.43 0.16 -10.47
CA ARG A 398 18.49 1.60 -10.75
C ARG A 398 19.63 1.96 -11.71
N LYS A 399 20.79 1.32 -11.56
CA LYS A 399 21.97 1.53 -12.40
C LYS A 399 21.83 0.90 -13.79
N ARG A 400 20.97 -0.13 -13.90
CA ARG A 400 20.75 -0.85 -15.16
C ARG A 400 19.67 -0.21 -16.01
N ILE A 401 18.60 0.34 -15.41
CA ILE A 401 17.47 0.95 -16.13
C ILE A 401 17.52 2.48 -16.16
N GLY A 402 18.54 3.10 -15.59
CA GLY A 402 18.60 4.55 -15.52
C GLY A 402 19.98 5.11 -15.21
N VAL A 403 19.99 6.39 -14.87
CA VAL A 403 21.17 7.14 -14.42
C VAL A 403 20.88 7.68 -13.03
N CYS A 404 21.86 7.63 -12.12
CA CYS A 404 21.73 8.15 -10.76
C CYS A 404 22.56 9.44 -10.64
N LEU A 405 21.95 10.47 -10.08
CA LEU A 405 22.58 11.73 -9.64
C LEU A 405 22.38 11.88 -8.14
N LYS A 406 23.34 12.50 -7.48
CA LYS A 406 23.15 12.93 -6.08
C LYS A 406 22.29 14.19 -6.03
N PRO A 407 21.64 14.51 -4.89
CA PRO A 407 20.90 15.76 -4.75
C PRO A 407 21.72 17.01 -5.09
N GLU A 408 23.02 17.02 -4.75
CA GLU A 408 23.94 18.13 -5.05
C GLU A 408 24.26 18.27 -6.54
N GLU A 409 24.00 17.22 -7.33
CA GLU A 409 24.18 17.17 -8.78
C GLU A 409 22.88 17.48 -9.55
N ALA A 410 21.81 17.90 -8.86
CA ALA A 410 20.50 18.17 -9.46
C ALA A 410 20.54 19.19 -10.60
N GLY A 411 21.48 20.14 -10.52
CA GLY A 411 21.77 21.10 -11.61
C GLY A 411 22.24 20.48 -12.93
N GLU A 412 22.68 19.21 -12.93
CA GLU A 412 23.11 18.48 -14.12
C GLU A 412 21.96 17.68 -14.77
N ALA A 413 20.76 17.70 -14.17
CA ALA A 413 19.63 16.87 -14.60
C ALA A 413 19.24 17.13 -16.06
N GLY A 414 19.19 18.39 -16.48
CA GLY A 414 18.85 18.77 -17.86
C GLY A 414 19.82 18.18 -18.90
N ALA A 415 21.15 18.33 -18.66
CA ALA A 415 22.18 17.78 -19.53
C ALA A 415 22.13 16.24 -19.55
N THR A 416 21.90 15.62 -18.39
CA THR A 416 21.79 14.16 -18.25
C THR A 416 20.56 13.62 -18.99
N VAL A 417 19.40 14.27 -18.88
CA VAL A 417 18.18 13.91 -19.64
C VAL A 417 18.44 14.00 -21.14
N ARG A 418 19.04 15.08 -21.62
CA ARG A 418 19.35 15.22 -23.05
C ARG A 418 20.25 14.10 -23.56
N ARG A 419 21.27 13.70 -22.78
CA ARG A 419 22.15 12.57 -23.11
C ARG A 419 21.38 11.25 -23.13
N MET A 420 20.55 10.98 -22.10
CA MET A 420 19.72 9.77 -22.02
C MET A 420 18.79 9.64 -23.24
N LEU A 421 18.16 10.72 -23.66
CA LEU A 421 17.28 10.74 -24.82
C LEU A 421 18.01 10.52 -26.14
N ALA A 422 19.23 11.03 -26.28
CA ALA A 422 20.08 10.76 -27.44
C ALA A 422 20.53 9.29 -27.54
N GLU A 423 20.67 8.61 -26.38
CA GLU A 423 21.03 7.19 -26.29
C GLU A 423 19.81 6.24 -26.33
N ALA A 424 18.59 6.75 -26.31
CA ALA A 424 17.37 5.95 -26.16
C ALA A 424 17.26 4.81 -27.19
N PRO A 425 17.54 5.00 -28.51
CA PRO A 425 17.43 3.92 -29.50
C PRO A 425 18.34 2.72 -29.20
N GLN A 426 19.53 2.97 -28.65
CA GLN A 426 20.48 1.90 -28.31
C GLN A 426 20.10 1.20 -26.98
N SER A 427 19.33 1.88 -26.13
CA SER A 427 18.97 1.39 -24.79
C SER A 427 17.74 0.49 -24.78
N GLU A 428 16.86 0.57 -25.78
CA GLU A 428 15.58 -0.15 -25.79
C GLU A 428 15.75 -1.67 -25.68
N ALA A 429 16.59 -2.26 -26.52
CA ALA A 429 16.85 -3.69 -26.51
C ALA A 429 17.41 -4.18 -25.17
N GLU A 430 18.28 -3.38 -24.57
CA GLU A 430 18.87 -3.68 -23.26
C GLU A 430 17.81 -3.58 -22.15
N LEU A 431 16.96 -2.56 -22.14
CA LEU A 431 15.87 -2.42 -21.18
C LEU A 431 14.85 -3.54 -21.28
N ARG A 432 14.56 -3.98 -22.51
CA ARG A 432 13.70 -5.17 -22.75
C ARG A 432 14.31 -6.42 -22.15
N ARG A 433 15.59 -6.67 -22.38
CA ARG A 433 16.31 -7.81 -21.79
C ARG A 433 16.31 -7.74 -20.26
N ILE A 434 16.58 -6.57 -19.68
CA ILE A 434 16.57 -6.36 -18.21
C ILE A 434 15.17 -6.62 -17.64
N ARG A 435 14.11 -6.17 -18.32
CA ARG A 435 12.73 -6.45 -17.92
C ARG A 435 12.45 -7.96 -17.88
N GLU A 436 12.80 -8.67 -18.95
CA GLU A 436 12.60 -10.12 -19.06
C GLU A 436 13.41 -10.92 -18.03
N GLU A 437 14.61 -10.44 -17.67
CA GLU A 437 15.43 -11.03 -16.59
C GLU A 437 14.85 -10.74 -15.18
N SER A 438 14.21 -9.59 -14.99
CA SER A 438 13.81 -9.09 -13.69
C SER A 438 12.38 -9.47 -13.29
N VAL A 439 11.50 -9.66 -14.28
CA VAL A 439 10.06 -9.87 -14.06
C VAL A 439 9.63 -11.20 -14.67
N PHE A 440 8.94 -12.03 -13.88
CA PHE A 440 8.39 -13.29 -14.36
C PHE A 440 7.20 -13.06 -15.27
N ASN A 441 7.04 -13.92 -16.29
CA ASN A 441 5.84 -14.06 -17.11
C ASN A 441 5.26 -12.72 -17.60
N VAL A 442 6.09 -11.83 -18.10
CA VAL A 442 5.66 -10.53 -18.64
C VAL A 442 4.56 -10.74 -19.67
N GLY A 443 3.43 -10.04 -19.53
CA GLY A 443 2.23 -10.19 -20.34
C GLY A 443 1.32 -11.36 -19.95
N HIS A 444 1.68 -12.15 -18.93
CA HIS A 444 0.96 -13.36 -18.52
C HIS A 444 0.75 -13.49 -17.01
N ALA A 445 1.05 -12.45 -16.22
CA ALA A 445 0.97 -12.52 -14.75
C ALA A 445 -0.44 -12.89 -14.26
N GLY A 446 -1.47 -12.32 -14.87
CA GLY A 446 -2.87 -12.61 -14.55
C GLY A 446 -3.25 -14.06 -14.85
N GLU A 447 -2.79 -14.62 -15.97
CA GLU A 447 -3.00 -16.03 -16.33
C GLU A 447 -2.36 -16.96 -15.30
N VAL A 448 -1.08 -16.73 -14.96
CA VAL A 448 -0.34 -17.59 -14.02
C VAL A 448 -0.97 -17.52 -12.63
N GLY A 449 -1.29 -16.33 -12.13
CA GLY A 449 -1.94 -16.13 -10.83
C GLY A 449 -3.35 -16.74 -10.79
N GLY A 450 -4.17 -16.48 -11.82
CA GLY A 450 -5.52 -17.02 -11.93
C GLY A 450 -5.55 -18.55 -12.03
N ARG A 451 -4.65 -19.13 -12.82
CA ARG A 451 -4.51 -20.59 -12.95
C ARG A 451 -4.09 -21.24 -11.63
N TYR A 452 -3.18 -20.61 -10.88
CA TYR A 452 -2.81 -21.06 -9.55
C TYR A 452 -4.03 -21.11 -8.62
N LEU A 453 -4.80 -20.01 -8.53
CA LEU A 453 -5.97 -19.93 -7.65
C LEU A 453 -7.04 -20.96 -8.04
N LEU A 454 -7.35 -21.12 -9.33
CA LEU A 454 -8.30 -22.12 -9.80
C LEU A 454 -7.85 -23.55 -9.45
N LYS A 455 -6.56 -23.84 -9.58
CA LYS A 455 -6.00 -25.16 -9.17
C LYS A 455 -6.19 -25.41 -7.68
N GLN A 456 -5.96 -24.41 -6.82
CA GLN A 456 -6.19 -24.54 -5.38
C GLN A 456 -7.65 -24.81 -5.05
N LEU A 457 -8.58 -24.12 -5.70
CA LEU A 457 -10.02 -24.34 -5.49
C LEU A 457 -10.47 -25.74 -5.93
N VAL A 458 -9.96 -26.23 -7.06
CA VAL A 458 -10.26 -27.60 -7.53
C VAL A 458 -9.74 -28.64 -6.55
N ALA A 459 -8.49 -28.48 -6.07
CA ALA A 459 -7.90 -29.42 -5.10
C ALA A 459 -8.72 -29.48 -3.80
N ARG A 460 -9.20 -28.33 -3.31
CA ARG A 460 -10.05 -28.27 -2.11
C ARG A 460 -11.41 -28.91 -2.32
N ALA A 461 -12.03 -28.67 -3.50
CA ALA A 461 -13.31 -29.30 -3.85
C ALA A 461 -13.21 -30.83 -3.97
N GLN A 462 -12.06 -31.37 -4.34
CA GLN A 462 -11.79 -32.80 -4.38
C GLN A 462 -11.65 -33.38 -2.97
N ASN A 463 -10.83 -32.76 -2.11
CA ASN A 463 -10.62 -33.18 -0.73
C ASN A 463 -11.89 -33.12 0.13
N ALA A 464 -12.85 -32.23 -0.20
CA ALA A 464 -14.12 -32.14 0.51
C ALA A 464 -15.12 -33.26 0.14
N LYS A 465 -14.82 -34.06 -0.91
CA LYS A 465 -15.65 -35.19 -1.36
C LYS A 465 -15.14 -36.54 -0.83
N GLU A 466 -13.89 -36.58 -0.36
CA GLU A 466 -13.30 -37.70 0.36
C GLU A 466 -13.59 -37.61 1.88
#